data_685c345b16ad5064025046d832188aa2
#
_entry.id   685c345b16ad5064025046d832188aa2
#
_cell.length_a   1.000
_cell.length_b   1.000
_cell.length_c   1.000
_cell.angle_alpha   90.00
_cell.angle_beta   90.00
_cell.angle_gamma   90.00
#
_symmetry.space_group_name_H-M   'P 1'
#
loop_
_entity.id
_entity.type
_entity.pdbx_description
1 polymer ?
#
loop_
_entity_poly.entity_id
_entity_poly.type
_entity_poly.pdbx_seq_one_letter_code
_entity_poly.pdbx_strand_id
1 'polypeptide(L)'
;MGQKTHPYAFRIGIVNDWKSRWFSDKDYTKLVNQDYRIREFLSSQLIKGAVSRIDIERTRDKVQVDIHTARPGVVIGRKGAEADRLRKGLEDLSSQPVKLNIIEVREPELDAQLLARAVADQLESRVAFRRAMKRAVTGALKAGAEGVRVECSGRLGGAEMGRREWLSLIHI
;
A
#
# COMPACT_ATOMS: atom_id res chain seq x y z
N MET A 1 -24.98 -14.25 5.15
CA MET A 1 -23.65 -13.82 5.64
C MET A 1 -23.71 -12.32 5.96
N GLY A 2 -23.25 -11.91 7.15
CA GLY A 2 -23.28 -10.50 7.54
C GLY A 2 -22.35 -9.63 6.69
N GLN A 3 -22.79 -8.44 6.37
CA GLN A 3 -21.96 -7.44 5.72
C GLN A 3 -20.93 -6.91 6.72
N LYS A 4 -19.67 -6.75 6.29
CA LYS A 4 -18.59 -6.24 7.12
C LYS A 4 -18.21 -4.84 6.65
N THR A 5 -18.12 -3.90 7.58
CA THR A 5 -17.64 -2.56 7.31
C THR A 5 -16.16 -2.60 6.92
N HIS A 6 -15.77 -1.77 5.97
CA HIS A 6 -14.37 -1.63 5.60
C HIS A 6 -13.55 -1.08 6.78
N PRO A 7 -12.50 -1.77 7.25
CA PRO A 7 -11.82 -1.42 8.49
C PRO A 7 -11.17 -0.03 8.47
N TYR A 8 -10.65 0.39 7.33
CA TYR A 8 -10.08 1.74 7.17
C TYR A 8 -11.16 2.82 7.23
N ALA A 9 -12.27 2.62 6.48
CA ALA A 9 -13.38 3.57 6.44
C ALA A 9 -14.04 3.76 7.82
N PHE A 10 -14.15 2.69 8.61
CA PHE A 10 -14.67 2.74 9.97
C PHE A 10 -13.85 3.64 10.91
N ARG A 11 -12.58 3.85 10.63
CA ARG A 11 -11.63 4.62 11.45
C ARG A 11 -11.30 6.01 10.88
N ILE A 12 -11.89 6.38 9.74
CA ILE A 12 -11.71 7.74 9.16
C ILE A 12 -12.25 8.79 10.12
N GLY A 13 -11.49 9.86 10.28
CA GLY A 13 -11.82 10.98 11.15
C GLY A 13 -11.49 10.77 12.65
N ILE A 14 -11.05 9.57 13.04
CA ILE A 14 -10.62 9.25 14.41
C ILE A 14 -9.13 8.89 14.44
N VAL A 15 -8.75 7.82 13.77
CA VAL A 15 -7.37 7.31 13.73
C VAL A 15 -6.73 7.53 12.36
N ASN A 16 -7.52 7.38 11.30
CA ASN A 16 -7.07 7.51 9.92
C ASN A 16 -7.58 8.79 9.30
N ASP A 17 -6.77 9.38 8.42
CA ASP A 17 -7.15 10.52 7.59
C ASP A 17 -7.52 10.06 6.17
N TRP A 18 -8.07 10.97 5.36
CA TRP A 18 -8.39 10.72 3.97
C TRP A 18 -7.13 10.53 3.14
N LYS A 19 -7.16 9.54 2.25
CA LYS A 19 -6.06 9.31 1.28
C LYS A 19 -6.06 10.27 0.10
N SER A 20 -7.18 10.95 -0.14
CA SER A 20 -7.31 12.04 -1.10
C SER A 20 -7.91 13.24 -0.41
N ARG A 21 -7.19 14.34 -0.36
CA ARG A 21 -7.56 15.58 0.34
C ARG A 21 -7.75 16.69 -0.68
N TRP A 22 -8.97 16.84 -1.15
CA TRP A 22 -9.40 17.88 -2.06
C TRP A 22 -10.93 17.97 -2.11
N PHE A 23 -11.45 19.08 -2.61
CA PHE A 23 -12.87 19.31 -2.80
C PHE A 23 -13.13 19.91 -4.18
N SER A 24 -14.20 19.48 -4.86
CA SER A 24 -14.68 20.05 -6.12
C SER A 24 -16.17 19.74 -6.29
N ASP A 25 -16.97 20.76 -6.60
CA ASP A 25 -18.40 20.60 -6.89
C ASP A 25 -18.64 20.13 -8.34
N LYS A 26 -17.90 20.69 -9.31
CA LYS A 26 -18.15 20.49 -10.75
C LYS A 26 -17.39 19.31 -11.35
N ASP A 27 -16.12 19.14 -10.97
CA ASP A 27 -15.20 18.18 -11.58
C ASP A 27 -14.95 16.93 -10.73
N TYR A 28 -15.81 16.65 -9.74
CA TYR A 28 -15.62 15.55 -8.78
C TYR A 28 -15.31 14.22 -9.47
N THR A 29 -16.17 13.78 -10.40
CA THR A 29 -16.01 12.50 -11.10
C THR A 29 -14.69 12.42 -11.89
N LYS A 30 -14.31 13.52 -12.54
CA LYS A 30 -13.07 13.60 -13.31
C LYS A 30 -11.86 13.45 -12.41
N LEU A 31 -11.84 14.16 -11.27
CA LEU A 31 -10.73 14.12 -10.32
C LEU A 31 -10.59 12.78 -9.61
N VAL A 32 -11.70 12.12 -9.24
CA VAL A 32 -11.68 10.76 -8.68
C VAL A 32 -11.09 9.76 -9.68
N ASN A 33 -11.48 9.82 -10.95
CA ASN A 33 -10.92 8.96 -11.98
C ASN A 33 -9.43 9.23 -12.21
N GLN A 34 -8.99 10.48 -12.14
CA GLN A 34 -7.57 10.82 -12.21
C GLN A 34 -6.80 10.27 -11.01
N ASP A 35 -7.33 10.39 -9.79
CA ASP A 35 -6.69 9.84 -8.60
C ASP A 35 -6.57 8.30 -8.66
N TYR A 36 -7.58 7.63 -9.20
CA TYR A 36 -7.52 6.19 -9.45
C TYR A 36 -6.39 5.83 -10.42
N ARG A 37 -6.30 6.53 -11.56
CA ARG A 37 -5.24 6.31 -12.57
C ARG A 37 -3.85 6.61 -12.01
N ILE A 38 -3.70 7.66 -11.21
CA ILE A 38 -2.44 7.98 -10.51
C ILE A 38 -2.01 6.82 -9.61
N ARG A 39 -2.93 6.28 -8.79
CA ARG A 39 -2.63 5.14 -7.91
C ARG A 39 -2.31 3.88 -8.69
N GLU A 40 -3.04 3.59 -9.75
CA GLU A 40 -2.80 2.44 -10.62
C GLU A 40 -1.42 2.53 -11.29
N PHE A 41 -1.09 3.70 -11.86
CA PHE A 41 0.21 3.97 -12.46
C PHE A 41 1.36 3.76 -11.45
N LEU A 42 1.26 4.39 -10.27
CA LEU A 42 2.28 4.25 -9.24
C LEU A 42 2.41 2.81 -8.73
N SER A 43 1.31 2.10 -8.54
CA SER A 43 1.31 0.70 -8.11
C SER A 43 1.98 -0.21 -9.14
N SER A 44 1.80 0.05 -10.43
CA SER A 44 2.43 -0.73 -11.51
C SER A 44 3.94 -0.45 -11.64
N GLN A 45 4.37 0.80 -11.44
CA GLN A 45 5.78 1.17 -11.56
C GLN A 45 6.57 0.82 -10.30
N LEU A 46 5.97 0.89 -9.12
CA LEU A 46 6.64 0.73 -7.83
C LEU A 46 6.46 -0.66 -7.19
N ILE A 47 6.33 -1.71 -7.98
CA ILE A 47 6.17 -3.09 -7.47
C ILE A 47 7.27 -3.45 -6.46
N LYS A 48 8.52 -3.08 -6.73
CA LYS A 48 9.69 -3.34 -5.85
C LYS A 48 9.88 -2.30 -4.74
N GLY A 49 9.14 -1.19 -4.79
CA GLY A 49 9.29 -0.06 -3.89
C GLY A 49 8.72 -0.29 -2.49
N ALA A 50 8.00 -1.39 -2.25
CA ALA A 50 7.33 -1.65 -0.97
C ALA A 50 6.50 -0.44 -0.50
N VAL A 51 5.54 -0.02 -1.33
CA VAL A 51 4.66 1.13 -1.04
C VAL A 51 3.58 0.70 -0.06
N SER A 52 3.45 1.45 1.03
CA SER A 52 2.39 1.28 2.03
C SER A 52 1.10 1.98 1.60
N ARG A 53 1.19 3.28 1.34
CA ARG A 53 0.05 4.11 0.93
C ARG A 53 0.49 5.25 0.04
N ILE A 54 -0.48 5.80 -0.70
CA ILE A 54 -0.30 6.95 -1.57
C ILE A 54 -1.37 7.96 -1.17
N ASP A 55 -0.94 9.12 -0.69
CA ASP A 55 -1.81 10.22 -0.30
C ASP A 55 -1.74 11.31 -1.39
N ILE A 56 -2.90 11.86 -1.79
CA ILE A 56 -3.01 12.83 -2.87
C ILE A 56 -3.67 14.09 -2.33
N GLU A 57 -3.00 15.21 -2.45
CA GLU A 57 -3.54 16.53 -2.17
C GLU A 57 -3.63 17.34 -3.47
N ARG A 58 -4.78 17.99 -3.69
CA ARG A 58 -4.98 18.84 -4.84
C ARG A 58 -5.23 20.27 -4.40
N THR A 59 -4.47 21.17 -4.98
CA THR A 59 -4.68 22.60 -4.92
C THR A 59 -5.13 23.08 -6.31
N ARG A 60 -5.52 24.34 -6.48
CA ARG A 60 -5.94 24.87 -7.80
C ARG A 60 -4.85 24.69 -8.87
N ASP A 61 -3.59 24.89 -8.52
CA ASP A 61 -2.48 25.00 -9.48
C ASP A 61 -1.55 23.78 -9.50
N LYS A 62 -1.64 22.88 -8.52
CA LYS A 62 -0.71 21.76 -8.38
C LYS A 62 -1.34 20.55 -7.70
N VAL A 63 -0.82 19.38 -8.03
CA VAL A 63 -1.12 18.13 -7.35
C VAL A 63 0.09 17.72 -6.52
N GLN A 64 -0.10 17.45 -5.25
CA GLN A 64 0.92 16.87 -4.39
C GLN A 64 0.62 15.39 -4.19
N VAL A 65 1.61 14.54 -4.40
CA VAL A 65 1.52 13.09 -4.22
C VAL A 65 2.57 12.66 -3.22
N ASP A 66 2.10 12.14 -2.08
CA ASP A 66 2.94 11.66 -0.99
C ASP A 66 2.97 10.13 -1.03
N ILE A 67 4.14 9.56 -1.29
CA ILE A 67 4.35 8.11 -1.36
C ILE A 67 5.02 7.64 -0.08
N HIS A 68 4.29 6.84 0.72
CA HIS A 68 4.84 6.19 1.90
C HIS A 68 5.44 4.85 1.52
N THR A 69 6.75 4.69 1.71
CA THR A 69 7.50 3.50 1.29
C THR A 69 8.47 3.02 2.37
N ALA A 70 8.68 1.70 2.44
CA ALA A 70 9.73 1.11 3.26
C ALA A 70 11.13 1.17 2.60
N ARG A 71 11.18 1.44 1.28
CA ARG A 71 12.44 1.44 0.52
C ARG A 71 12.57 2.72 -0.34
N PRO A 72 12.77 3.89 0.29
CA PRO A 72 12.83 5.16 -0.43
C PRO A 72 13.93 5.19 -1.50
N GLY A 73 15.06 4.53 -1.27
CA GLY A 73 16.15 4.47 -2.23
C GLY A 73 15.77 3.81 -3.58
N VAL A 74 14.86 2.85 -3.56
CA VAL A 74 14.36 2.20 -4.81
C VAL A 74 13.44 3.15 -5.57
N VAL A 75 12.62 3.92 -4.87
CA VAL A 75 11.67 4.87 -5.47
C VAL A 75 12.40 6.10 -6.03
N ILE A 76 13.43 6.59 -5.35
CA ILE A 76 14.23 7.72 -5.79
C ILE A 76 15.11 7.32 -6.98
N GLY A 77 15.68 6.11 -6.95
CA GLY A 77 16.58 5.60 -7.95
C GLY A 77 17.97 6.27 -7.92
N ARG A 78 18.81 5.92 -8.89
CA ARG A 78 20.15 6.50 -9.01
C ARG A 78 20.05 7.98 -9.37
N LYS A 79 20.60 8.86 -8.55
CA LYS A 79 20.62 10.33 -8.76
C LYS A 79 19.23 10.96 -8.97
N GLY A 80 18.15 10.31 -8.49
CA GLY A 80 16.79 10.82 -8.64
C GLY A 80 16.09 10.51 -9.96
N ALA A 81 16.72 9.76 -10.86
CA ALA A 81 16.20 9.52 -12.21
C ALA A 81 14.80 8.83 -12.22
N GLU A 82 14.56 7.89 -11.31
CA GLU A 82 13.25 7.23 -11.22
C GLU A 82 12.18 8.19 -10.68
N ALA A 83 12.50 9.00 -9.68
CA ALA A 83 11.58 10.01 -9.16
C ALA A 83 11.19 11.05 -10.24
N ASP A 84 12.15 11.49 -11.05
CA ASP A 84 11.89 12.43 -12.17
C ASP A 84 11.04 11.77 -13.27
N ARG A 85 11.28 10.49 -13.56
CA ARG A 85 10.46 9.72 -14.50
C ARG A 85 9.02 9.58 -14.03
N LEU A 86 8.85 9.24 -12.75
CA LEU A 86 7.52 9.13 -12.13
C LEU A 86 6.80 10.48 -12.14
N ARG A 87 7.49 11.57 -11.81
CA ARG A 87 6.92 12.92 -11.82
C ARG A 87 6.39 13.27 -13.20
N LYS A 88 7.19 13.08 -14.26
CA LYS A 88 6.75 13.35 -15.65
C LYS A 88 5.51 12.53 -16.02
N GLY A 89 5.50 11.21 -15.74
CA GLY A 89 4.32 10.38 -16.01
C GLY A 89 3.07 10.81 -15.23
N LEU A 90 3.23 11.34 -14.02
CA LEU A 90 2.13 11.89 -13.23
C LEU A 90 1.65 13.26 -13.77
N GLU A 91 2.53 14.10 -14.26
CA GLU A 91 2.19 15.36 -14.92
C GLU A 91 1.39 15.12 -16.20
N ASP A 92 1.77 14.12 -17.00
CA ASP A 92 1.03 13.72 -18.21
C ASP A 92 -0.40 13.23 -17.87
N LEU A 93 -0.56 12.50 -16.76
CA LEU A 93 -1.87 12.00 -16.31
C LEU A 93 -2.76 13.07 -15.70
N SER A 94 -2.17 14.00 -14.94
CA SER A 94 -2.92 15.03 -14.20
C SER A 94 -3.14 16.31 -15.01
N SER A 95 -2.36 16.51 -16.08
CA SER A 95 -2.31 17.79 -16.85
C SER A 95 -2.02 19.01 -15.97
N GLN A 96 -1.41 18.80 -14.82
CA GLN A 96 -1.02 19.83 -13.85
C GLN A 96 0.38 19.53 -13.31
N PRO A 97 1.13 20.53 -12.85
CA PRO A 97 2.42 20.29 -12.21
C PRO A 97 2.28 19.44 -10.96
N VAL A 98 3.12 18.39 -10.86
CA VAL A 98 3.07 17.43 -9.76
C VAL A 98 4.27 17.61 -8.84
N LYS A 99 3.99 17.77 -7.55
CA LYS A 99 5.00 17.67 -6.49
C LYS A 99 5.00 16.26 -5.92
N LEU A 100 6.08 15.53 -6.11
CA LEU A 100 6.25 14.18 -5.57
C LEU A 100 7.08 14.25 -4.29
N ASN A 101 6.52 13.76 -3.18
CA ASN A 101 7.23 13.59 -1.93
C ASN A 101 7.35 12.08 -1.62
N ILE A 102 8.52 11.66 -1.16
CA ILE A 102 8.79 10.28 -0.77
C ILE A 102 9.03 10.27 0.73
N ILE A 103 8.15 9.57 1.45
CA ILE A 103 8.14 9.52 2.91
C ILE A 103 8.51 8.10 3.33
N GLU A 104 9.53 8.00 4.18
CA GLU A 104 9.96 6.70 4.70
C GLU A 104 9.04 6.22 5.82
N VAL A 105 8.64 4.94 5.74
CA VAL A 105 7.96 4.23 6.82
C VAL A 105 9.03 3.64 7.74
N ARG A 106 9.15 4.19 8.96
CA ARG A 106 10.20 3.81 9.93
C ARG A 106 10.11 2.34 10.35
N GLU A 107 8.89 1.87 10.55
CA GLU A 107 8.61 0.52 11.06
C GLU A 107 7.74 -0.27 10.06
N PRO A 108 8.33 -0.78 8.96
CA PRO A 108 7.58 -1.48 7.92
C PRO A 108 6.95 -2.79 8.40
N GLU A 109 7.47 -3.38 9.48
CA GLU A 109 6.97 -4.62 10.05
C GLU A 109 5.68 -4.44 10.88
N LEU A 110 5.33 -3.19 11.22
CA LEU A 110 4.05 -2.86 11.86
C LEU A 110 2.98 -2.45 10.85
N ASP A 111 3.36 -2.22 9.58
CA ASP A 111 2.41 -1.85 8.53
C ASP A 111 1.79 -3.09 7.90
N ALA A 112 0.47 -3.23 8.05
CA ALA A 112 -0.26 -4.41 7.56
C ALA A 112 -0.20 -4.56 6.03
N GLN A 113 -0.17 -3.45 5.27
CA GLN A 113 -0.09 -3.46 3.81
C GLN A 113 1.28 -3.97 3.34
N LEU A 114 2.35 -3.50 3.99
CA LEU A 114 3.72 -3.92 3.68
C LEU A 114 3.94 -5.39 4.05
N LEU A 115 3.42 -5.84 5.19
CA LEU A 115 3.46 -7.25 5.59
C LEU A 115 2.70 -8.15 4.60
N ALA A 116 1.50 -7.75 4.20
CA ALA A 116 0.71 -8.51 3.23
C ALA A 116 1.46 -8.64 1.89
N ARG A 117 2.08 -7.54 1.42
CA ARG A 117 2.90 -7.57 0.20
C ARG A 117 4.13 -8.47 0.35
N ALA A 118 4.83 -8.40 1.48
CA ALA A 118 5.98 -9.25 1.74
C ALA A 118 5.63 -10.75 1.78
N VAL A 119 4.43 -11.10 2.27
CA VAL A 119 3.92 -12.48 2.21
C VAL A 119 3.61 -12.87 0.76
N ALA A 120 2.96 -11.99 -0.02
CA ALA A 120 2.66 -12.23 -1.42
C ALA A 120 3.94 -12.47 -2.25
N ASP A 121 4.95 -11.62 -2.10
CA ASP A 121 6.24 -11.74 -2.79
C ASP A 121 6.96 -13.06 -2.44
N GLN A 122 6.85 -13.53 -1.18
CA GLN A 122 7.38 -14.84 -0.78
C GLN A 122 6.61 -16.00 -1.42
N LEU A 123 5.29 -15.89 -1.55
CA LEU A 123 4.46 -16.90 -2.22
C LEU A 123 4.75 -16.95 -3.73
N GLU A 124 4.92 -15.81 -4.38
CA GLU A 124 5.38 -15.72 -5.78
C GLU A 124 6.74 -16.38 -5.97
N SER A 125 7.64 -16.23 -4.99
CA SER A 125 8.95 -16.90 -4.95
C SER A 125 8.87 -18.38 -4.54
N ARG A 126 7.68 -18.99 -4.52
CA ARG A 126 7.41 -20.40 -4.18
C ARG A 126 7.83 -20.82 -2.78
N VAL A 127 7.89 -19.91 -1.84
CA VAL A 127 8.10 -20.23 -0.41
C VAL A 127 6.83 -20.88 0.13
N ALA A 128 6.97 -21.93 0.94
CA ALA A 128 5.82 -22.59 1.59
C ALA A 128 5.00 -21.57 2.41
N PHE A 129 3.69 -21.49 2.16
CA PHE A 129 2.80 -20.49 2.75
C PHE A 129 2.83 -20.44 4.28
N ARG A 130 2.95 -21.61 4.96
CA ARG A 130 3.07 -21.68 6.42
C ARG A 130 4.35 -21.01 6.93
N ARG A 131 5.45 -21.15 6.19
CA ARG A 131 6.73 -20.51 6.54
C ARG A 131 6.65 -19.00 6.32
N ALA A 132 6.02 -18.56 5.22
CA ALA A 132 5.82 -17.14 4.94
C ALA A 132 4.95 -16.46 6.01
N MET A 133 3.81 -17.07 6.38
CA MET A 133 2.94 -16.56 7.45
C MET A 133 3.66 -16.50 8.80
N LYS A 134 4.36 -17.58 9.19
CA LYS A 134 5.08 -17.64 10.47
C LYS A 134 6.17 -16.56 10.54
N ARG A 135 6.88 -16.33 9.43
CA ARG A 135 7.91 -15.29 9.34
C ARG A 135 7.32 -13.88 9.52
N ALA A 136 6.20 -13.59 8.86
CA ALA A 136 5.51 -12.31 8.97
C ALA A 136 5.03 -12.06 10.40
N VAL A 137 4.40 -13.04 11.04
CA VAL A 137 3.93 -12.93 12.42
C VAL A 137 5.11 -12.73 13.39
N THR A 138 6.19 -13.50 13.24
CA THR A 138 7.36 -13.38 14.10
C THR A 138 8.06 -12.02 13.92
N GLY A 139 8.12 -11.49 12.67
CA GLY A 139 8.67 -10.17 12.38
C GLY A 139 7.88 -9.07 13.09
N ALA A 140 6.55 -9.05 12.92
CA ALA A 140 5.69 -8.04 13.53
C ALA A 140 5.75 -8.05 15.08
N LEU A 141 5.78 -9.25 15.70
CA LEU A 141 5.91 -9.36 17.16
C LEU A 141 7.25 -8.83 17.65
N LYS A 142 8.35 -9.09 16.91
CA LYS A 142 9.68 -8.56 17.24
C LYS A 142 9.74 -7.03 17.12
N ALA A 143 8.95 -6.46 16.19
CA ALA A 143 8.82 -5.01 16.03
C ALA A 143 7.90 -4.37 17.10
N GLY A 144 7.34 -5.16 18.02
CA GLY A 144 6.54 -4.66 19.14
C GLY A 144 5.04 -4.64 18.89
N ALA A 145 4.53 -5.38 17.90
CA ALA A 145 3.09 -5.52 17.72
C ALA A 145 2.47 -6.30 18.88
N GLU A 146 1.38 -5.81 19.46
CA GLU A 146 0.63 -6.48 20.53
C GLU A 146 -0.08 -7.75 20.05
N GLY A 147 -0.46 -7.78 18.77
CA GLY A 147 -1.09 -8.94 18.16
C GLY A 147 -1.07 -8.86 16.64
N VAL A 148 -0.97 -10.01 16.00
CA VAL A 148 -0.95 -10.13 14.53
C VAL A 148 -1.80 -11.30 14.09
N ARG A 149 -2.59 -11.08 13.04
CA ARG A 149 -3.31 -12.13 12.32
C ARG A 149 -2.97 -12.05 10.84
N VAL A 150 -2.45 -13.16 10.30
CA VAL A 150 -2.18 -13.32 8.87
C VAL A 150 -3.05 -14.43 8.33
N GLU A 151 -3.67 -14.21 7.19
CA GLU A 151 -4.57 -15.16 6.54
C GLU A 151 -4.17 -15.31 5.08
N CYS A 152 -4.07 -16.55 4.61
CA CYS A 152 -3.88 -16.90 3.21
C CYS A 152 -5.03 -17.75 2.72
N SER A 153 -5.56 -17.45 1.54
CA SER A 153 -6.65 -18.19 0.91
C SER A 153 -6.35 -18.50 -0.55
N GLY A 154 -6.86 -19.61 -1.04
CA GLY A 154 -6.66 -20.05 -2.42
C GLY A 154 -6.28 -21.53 -2.50
N ARG A 155 -5.69 -21.93 -3.62
CA ARG A 155 -5.19 -23.31 -3.84
C ARG A 155 -3.82 -23.50 -3.20
N LEU A 156 -3.79 -23.51 -1.86
CA LEU A 156 -2.55 -23.53 -1.09
C LEU A 156 -1.79 -24.85 -1.29
N GLY A 157 -0.50 -24.73 -1.64
CA GLY A 157 0.37 -25.88 -1.87
C GLY A 157 0.06 -26.67 -3.16
N GLY A 158 -0.67 -26.08 -4.10
CA GLY A 158 -1.06 -26.75 -5.36
C GLY A 158 -2.25 -27.69 -5.25
N ALA A 159 -2.99 -27.66 -4.11
CA ALA A 159 -4.19 -28.47 -3.94
C ALA A 159 -5.29 -28.08 -4.94
N GLU A 160 -6.10 -29.06 -5.39
CA GLU A 160 -7.22 -28.80 -6.31
C GLU A 160 -8.30 -27.94 -5.67
N MET A 161 -8.59 -28.17 -4.39
CA MET A 161 -9.58 -27.41 -3.64
C MET A 161 -8.97 -26.17 -3.00
N GLY A 162 -9.67 -25.05 -3.13
CA GLY A 162 -9.32 -23.82 -2.41
C GLY A 162 -9.60 -23.97 -0.93
N ARG A 163 -8.67 -23.55 -0.09
CA ARG A 163 -8.84 -23.49 1.36
C ARG A 163 -8.32 -22.19 1.92
N ARG A 164 -8.69 -21.92 3.15
CA ARG A 164 -8.26 -20.76 3.90
C ARG A 164 -7.50 -21.23 5.14
N GLU A 165 -6.28 -20.75 5.32
CA GLU A 165 -5.50 -20.98 6.54
C GLU A 165 -5.09 -19.64 7.14
N TRP A 166 -5.14 -19.56 8.44
CA TRP A 166 -4.77 -18.35 9.19
C TRP A 166 -3.86 -18.69 10.37
N LEU A 167 -3.00 -17.78 10.71
CA LEU A 167 -2.15 -17.82 11.88
C LEU A 167 -2.37 -16.52 12.66
N SER A 168 -2.71 -16.64 13.93
CA SER A 168 -2.92 -15.52 14.83
C SER A 168 -2.12 -15.73 16.11
N LEU A 169 -1.38 -14.71 16.51
CA LEU A 169 -0.81 -14.58 17.83
C LEU A 169 -1.35 -13.26 18.39
N ILE A 170 -2.30 -13.38 19.28
CA ILE A 170 -2.90 -12.25 20.00
C ILE A 170 -2.62 -12.55 21.46
N HIS A 171 -1.93 -11.63 22.13
CA HIS A 171 -1.90 -11.66 23.58
C HIS A 171 -3.28 -11.25 24.09
N ILE A 172 -3.93 -12.21 24.69
CA ILE A 172 -5.14 -11.98 25.47
C ILE A 172 -4.73 -11.55 26.87
#